data_6bcb7c4c9b1bfddd4f27e4c0b0c0eb6f
#
_entry.id   6bcb7c4c9b1bfddd4f27e4c0b0c0eb6f
#
_cell.length_a   1.000
_cell.length_b   1.000
_cell.length_c   1.000
_cell.angle_alpha   90.00
_cell.angle_beta   90.00
_cell.angle_gamma   90.00
#
_symmetry.space_group_name_H-M   'P 1'
#
loop_
_entity.id
_entity.type
_entity.pdbx_description
1 polymer ?
#
loop_
_entity_poly.entity_id
_entity_poly.type
_entity_poly.pdbx_seq_one_letter_code
_entity_poly.pdbx_strand_id
1 'polypeptide(L)'
;MASTTESAEQKKLMLRISDTVYGELRQHGEETYPHECCGVLLGHALDGINEVETAIRAGNTRTDSAHNRYHIAPQELVSIQRQARERSLDIVGFYHSHPDHPARWSATDFNEAHWLGCSYVITSVEKGVAAQTNSFFLAGTGEDDKRFEDEKIQVLPERC
;
A
#
# COMPACT_ATOMS: atom_id res chain seq x y z
N MET A 1 -29.40 18.86 11.09
CA MET A 1 -28.08 19.03 11.07
C MET A 1 -27.19 17.87 11.39
N ALA A 2 -27.70 16.90 12.14
CA ALA A 2 -26.92 15.68 12.35
C ALA A 2 -26.56 15.00 11.03
N SER A 3 -27.41 15.12 10.02
CA SER A 3 -27.16 14.51 8.72
C SER A 3 -25.90 15.03 8.04
N THR A 4 -25.60 16.33 8.22
CA THR A 4 -24.45 16.92 7.61
C THR A 4 -23.16 16.36 8.21
N THR A 5 -23.14 16.22 9.52
CA THR A 5 -21.99 15.65 10.22
C THR A 5 -21.77 14.19 9.83
N GLU A 6 -22.85 13.45 9.72
CA GLU A 6 -22.77 12.04 9.32
C GLU A 6 -22.20 11.90 7.92
N SER A 7 -22.60 12.77 7.00
CA SER A 7 -22.07 12.75 5.64
C SER A 7 -20.56 12.93 5.62
N ALA A 8 -20.06 13.85 6.44
CA ALA A 8 -18.63 14.10 6.51
C ALA A 8 -17.90 12.89 7.10
N GLU A 9 -18.51 12.25 8.10
CA GLU A 9 -17.90 11.10 8.75
C GLU A 9 -17.94 9.86 7.88
N GLN A 10 -18.87 9.81 6.94
CA GLN A 10 -19.01 8.66 6.04
C GLN A 10 -18.18 8.80 4.76
N LYS A 11 -17.21 9.68 4.78
CA LYS A 11 -16.28 9.84 3.68
C LYS A 11 -15.65 8.49 3.35
N LYS A 12 -15.86 8.03 2.13
CA LYS A 12 -15.37 6.72 1.71
C LYS A 12 -13.89 6.75 1.47
N LEU A 13 -13.18 5.87 2.14
CA LEU A 13 -11.78 5.65 1.86
C LEU A 13 -11.68 4.70 0.66
N MET A 14 -10.76 4.99 -0.25
CA MET A 14 -10.65 4.19 -1.46
C MET A 14 -9.24 4.28 -2.01
N LEU A 15 -8.74 3.14 -2.48
CA LEU A 15 -7.54 3.09 -3.30
C LEU A 15 -8.01 2.87 -4.73
N ARG A 16 -7.63 3.79 -5.62
CA ARG A 16 -7.98 3.70 -7.04
C ARG A 16 -6.73 3.39 -7.83
N ILE A 17 -6.76 2.32 -8.61
CA ILE A 17 -5.57 1.80 -9.27
C ILE A 17 -5.94 1.17 -10.60
N SER A 18 -5.08 1.31 -11.62
CA SER A 18 -5.33 0.65 -12.89
C SER A 18 -5.10 -0.86 -12.77
N ASP A 19 -5.72 -1.62 -13.68
CA ASP A 19 -5.53 -3.08 -13.68
C ASP A 19 -4.08 -3.43 -13.98
N THR A 20 -3.38 -2.64 -14.79
CA THR A 20 -1.98 -2.88 -15.09
C THR A 20 -1.12 -2.77 -13.85
N VAL A 21 -1.26 -1.68 -13.08
CA VAL A 21 -0.45 -1.47 -11.88
C VAL A 21 -0.85 -2.48 -10.79
N TYR A 22 -2.14 -2.75 -10.68
CA TYR A 22 -2.63 -3.77 -9.74
C TYR A 22 -1.99 -5.14 -10.04
N GLY A 23 -1.92 -5.50 -11.32
CA GLY A 23 -1.27 -6.74 -11.73
C GLY A 23 0.22 -6.74 -11.45
N GLU A 24 0.88 -5.59 -11.62
CA GLU A 24 2.33 -5.47 -11.39
C GLU A 24 2.71 -5.75 -9.93
N LEU A 25 1.97 -5.19 -8.98
CA LEU A 25 2.31 -5.42 -7.58
C LEU A 25 2.04 -6.87 -7.16
N ARG A 26 0.99 -7.47 -7.69
CA ARG A 26 0.68 -8.87 -7.42
C ARG A 26 1.75 -9.79 -8.02
N GLN A 27 2.19 -9.50 -9.24
CA GLN A 27 3.25 -10.26 -9.89
C GLN A 27 4.57 -10.15 -9.12
N HIS A 28 4.85 -8.96 -8.58
CA HIS A 28 6.05 -8.77 -7.77
C HIS A 28 6.07 -9.74 -6.59
N GLY A 29 4.92 -9.91 -5.94
CA GLY A 29 4.80 -10.86 -4.84
C GLY A 29 5.05 -12.30 -5.27
N GLU A 30 4.59 -12.66 -6.46
CA GLU A 30 4.84 -13.99 -6.99
C GLU A 30 6.32 -14.22 -7.30
N GLU A 31 6.98 -13.20 -7.85
CA GLU A 31 8.39 -13.30 -8.24
C GLU A 31 9.32 -13.46 -7.05
N THR A 32 8.99 -12.84 -5.93
CA THR A 32 9.85 -12.91 -4.73
C THR A 32 9.55 -14.09 -3.82
N TYR A 33 8.41 -14.75 -4.03
CA TYR A 33 8.03 -15.89 -3.20
C TYR A 33 9.19 -16.89 -3.10
N PRO A 34 9.56 -17.41 -1.93
CA PRO A 34 8.81 -17.37 -0.67
C PRO A 34 9.14 -16.17 0.24
N HIS A 35 9.76 -15.14 -0.28
CA HIS A 35 10.10 -13.94 0.48
C HIS A 35 9.07 -12.86 0.21
N GLU A 36 8.93 -11.92 1.16
CA GLU A 36 8.05 -10.77 0.99
C GLU A 36 8.64 -9.80 -0.01
N CYS A 37 7.80 -9.29 -0.91
CA CYS A 37 8.18 -8.14 -1.73
C CYS A 37 7.71 -6.87 -1.04
N CYS A 38 8.22 -5.74 -1.49
CA CYS A 38 7.71 -4.44 -1.06
C CYS A 38 7.91 -3.40 -2.15
N GLY A 39 7.15 -2.33 -2.05
CA GLY A 39 7.24 -1.23 -2.99
C GLY A 39 6.45 -0.03 -2.53
N VAL A 40 6.49 1.00 -3.35
CA VAL A 40 5.89 2.29 -3.05
C VAL A 40 4.91 2.66 -4.15
N LEU A 41 3.77 3.21 -3.78
CA LEU A 41 2.74 3.64 -4.71
C LEU A 41 2.78 5.15 -4.83
N LEU A 42 2.89 5.63 -6.06
CA LEU A 42 2.93 7.07 -6.37
C LEU A 42 1.66 7.49 -7.08
N GLY A 43 1.17 8.67 -6.75
CA GLY A 43 -0.04 9.17 -7.35
C GLY A 43 -0.50 10.46 -6.68
N HIS A 44 -1.81 10.59 -6.51
CA HIS A 44 -2.41 11.77 -5.89
C HIS A 44 -3.44 11.38 -4.86
N ALA A 45 -3.47 12.13 -3.76
CA ALA A 45 -4.46 11.92 -2.71
C ALA A 45 -5.45 13.08 -2.72
N LEU A 46 -6.74 12.75 -2.68
CA LEU A 46 -7.79 13.75 -2.66
C LEU A 46 -9.03 13.20 -1.96
N ASP A 47 -9.40 13.83 -0.85
CA ASP A 47 -10.67 13.54 -0.15
C ASP A 47 -10.88 12.07 0.19
N GLY A 48 -9.86 11.44 0.78
CA GLY A 48 -9.97 10.05 1.20
C GLY A 48 -9.74 9.04 0.10
N ILE A 49 -9.43 9.52 -1.11
CA ILE A 49 -9.11 8.65 -2.24
C ILE A 49 -7.62 8.77 -2.54
N ASN A 50 -6.93 7.64 -2.52
CA ASN A 50 -5.54 7.57 -2.97
C ASN A 50 -5.55 7.00 -4.38
N GLU A 51 -5.23 7.85 -5.35
CA GLU A 51 -5.23 7.45 -6.76
C GLU A 51 -3.81 7.11 -7.17
N VAL A 52 -3.59 5.86 -7.52
CA VAL A 52 -2.26 5.35 -7.85
C VAL A 52 -2.00 5.50 -9.34
N GLU A 53 -0.89 6.10 -9.68
CA GLU A 53 -0.47 6.25 -11.06
C GLU A 53 0.59 5.23 -11.44
N THR A 54 1.50 4.93 -10.51
CA THR A 54 2.56 3.96 -10.77
C THR A 54 3.02 3.32 -9.47
N ALA A 55 3.57 2.11 -9.57
CA ALA A 55 4.18 1.40 -8.46
C ALA A 55 5.67 1.27 -8.71
N ILE A 56 6.46 1.57 -7.68
CA ILE A 56 7.91 1.47 -7.75
C ILE A 56 8.33 0.29 -6.88
N ARG A 57 8.96 -0.70 -7.48
CA ARG A 57 9.49 -1.83 -6.71
C ARG A 57 10.60 -1.36 -5.80
N ALA A 58 10.62 -1.86 -4.57
CA ALA A 58 11.68 -1.58 -3.62
C ALA A 58 12.34 -2.89 -3.21
N GLY A 59 13.61 -2.81 -2.81
CA GLY A 59 14.31 -3.98 -2.30
C GLY A 59 13.97 -4.20 -0.84
N ASN A 60 13.78 -5.46 -0.45
CA ASN A 60 13.56 -5.80 0.94
C ASN A 60 14.93 -6.04 1.58
N THR A 61 15.30 -5.17 2.52
CA THR A 61 16.63 -5.26 3.16
C THR A 61 16.65 -6.17 4.37
N ARG A 62 15.52 -6.73 4.79
CA ARG A 62 15.49 -7.68 5.89
C ARG A 62 15.89 -9.05 5.41
N THR A 63 17.03 -9.52 5.87
CA THR A 63 17.56 -10.82 5.45
C THR A 63 17.30 -11.92 6.47
N ASP A 64 17.09 -11.56 7.73
CA ASP A 64 16.89 -12.52 8.82
C ASP A 64 15.47 -13.07 8.85
N SER A 65 14.51 -12.31 8.39
CA SER A 65 13.10 -12.72 8.38
C SER A 65 12.39 -12.20 7.14
N ALA A 66 13.07 -12.21 5.99
CA ALA A 66 12.52 -11.67 4.73
C ALA A 66 11.29 -12.43 4.25
N HIS A 67 11.05 -13.65 4.75
CA HIS A 67 9.87 -14.42 4.36
C HIS A 67 8.60 -13.98 5.10
N ASN A 68 8.72 -13.16 6.15
CA ASN A 68 7.55 -12.66 6.87
C ASN A 68 7.71 -11.22 7.37
N ARG A 69 8.70 -10.51 6.86
CA ARG A 69 8.93 -9.09 7.15
C ARG A 69 9.55 -8.40 5.95
N TYR A 70 9.34 -7.10 5.85
CA TYR A 70 9.99 -6.31 4.83
C TYR A 70 10.50 -5.00 5.41
N HIS A 71 11.46 -4.39 4.70
CA HIS A 71 12.01 -3.10 5.09
C HIS A 71 12.61 -2.42 3.87
N ILE A 72 12.23 -1.17 3.64
CA ILE A 72 12.77 -0.36 2.55
C ILE A 72 13.92 0.46 3.10
N ALA A 73 15.09 0.38 2.46
CA ALA A 73 16.25 1.14 2.90
C ALA A 73 15.96 2.65 2.84
N PRO A 74 16.40 3.45 3.83
CA PRO A 74 16.15 4.89 3.82
C PRO A 74 16.65 5.58 2.55
N GLN A 75 17.79 5.16 2.01
CA GLN A 75 18.36 5.75 0.79
C GLN A 75 17.44 5.48 -0.40
N GLU A 76 16.85 4.30 -0.46
CA GLU A 76 15.93 3.95 -1.53
C GLU A 76 14.65 4.78 -1.42
N LEU A 77 14.15 4.96 -0.21
CA LEU A 77 12.95 5.77 -0.01
C LEU A 77 13.19 7.22 -0.43
N VAL A 78 14.36 7.77 -0.10
CA VAL A 78 14.73 9.13 -0.53
C VAL A 78 14.76 9.23 -2.04
N SER A 79 15.33 8.22 -2.70
CA SER A 79 15.39 8.18 -4.16
C SER A 79 13.98 8.15 -4.77
N ILE A 80 13.10 7.37 -4.19
CA ILE A 80 11.71 7.27 -4.65
C ILE A 80 10.98 8.60 -4.45
N GLN A 81 11.21 9.27 -3.32
CA GLN A 81 10.62 10.59 -3.07
C GLN A 81 11.08 11.60 -4.12
N ARG A 82 12.34 11.53 -4.52
CA ARG A 82 12.85 12.40 -5.57
C ARG A 82 12.18 12.11 -6.91
N GLN A 83 12.04 10.84 -7.27
CA GLN A 83 11.34 10.45 -8.49
C GLN A 83 9.90 10.97 -8.48
N ALA A 84 9.21 10.85 -7.36
CA ALA A 84 7.85 11.35 -7.22
C ALA A 84 7.80 12.85 -7.49
N ARG A 85 8.69 13.59 -6.85
CA ARG A 85 8.75 15.05 -6.98
C ARG A 85 8.99 15.47 -8.44
N GLU A 86 9.91 14.79 -9.12
CA GLU A 86 10.23 15.07 -10.51
C GLU A 86 9.04 14.82 -11.44
N ARG A 87 8.16 13.94 -11.06
CA ARG A 87 6.97 13.58 -11.84
C ARG A 87 5.72 14.29 -11.34
N SER A 88 5.86 15.18 -10.38
CA SER A 88 4.75 15.90 -9.73
C SER A 88 3.74 14.93 -9.10
N LEU A 89 4.25 13.86 -8.51
CA LEU A 89 3.45 12.87 -7.81
C LEU A 89 3.81 12.85 -6.34
N ASP A 90 2.93 12.28 -5.54
CA ASP A 90 3.14 12.08 -4.10
C ASP A 90 3.23 10.59 -3.81
N ILE A 91 3.85 10.25 -2.69
CA ILE A 91 3.75 8.89 -2.18
C ILE A 91 2.37 8.77 -1.56
N VAL A 92 1.54 7.89 -2.10
CA VAL A 92 0.18 7.68 -1.60
C VAL A 92 0.01 6.33 -0.93
N GLY A 93 1.02 5.47 -0.99
CA GLY A 93 0.91 4.18 -0.32
C GLY A 93 2.15 3.33 -0.45
N PHE A 94 2.04 2.17 0.15
CA PHE A 94 3.08 1.15 0.16
C PHE A 94 2.40 -0.19 -0.07
N TYR A 95 3.14 -1.13 -0.65
CA TYR A 95 2.60 -2.48 -0.81
C TYR A 95 3.64 -3.51 -0.39
N HIS A 96 3.15 -4.65 0.07
CA HIS A 96 4.00 -5.80 0.34
C HIS A 96 3.20 -7.09 0.21
N SER A 97 3.88 -8.21 0.20
CA SER A 97 3.23 -9.51 0.08
C SER A 97 3.36 -10.30 1.37
N HIS A 98 2.39 -11.19 1.59
CA HIS A 98 2.39 -12.15 2.70
C HIS A 98 2.48 -13.55 2.11
N PRO A 99 3.70 -14.15 2.06
CA PRO A 99 3.82 -15.52 1.56
C PRO A 99 3.09 -16.51 2.47
N ASP A 100 2.12 -17.22 1.91
CA ASP A 100 1.33 -18.24 2.59
C ASP A 100 0.60 -17.76 3.84
N HIS A 101 0.28 -16.46 3.90
CA HIS A 101 -0.49 -15.86 4.99
C HIS A 101 -1.60 -14.98 4.42
N PRO A 102 -2.67 -14.75 5.20
CA PRO A 102 -3.77 -13.90 4.72
C PRO A 102 -3.36 -12.48 4.41
N ALA A 103 -4.11 -11.82 3.52
CA ALA A 103 -3.87 -10.43 3.13
C ALA A 103 -4.42 -9.47 4.18
N ARG A 104 -3.96 -9.60 5.41
CA ARG A 104 -4.36 -8.77 6.55
C ARG A 104 -3.12 -8.29 7.28
N TRP A 105 -3.18 -7.07 7.79
CA TRP A 105 -2.03 -6.50 8.48
C TRP A 105 -1.74 -7.24 9.79
N SER A 106 -0.45 -7.37 10.06
CA SER A 106 0.04 -7.97 11.30
C SER A 106 0.40 -6.86 12.29
N ALA A 107 0.67 -7.25 13.54
CA ALA A 107 1.15 -6.28 14.54
C ALA A 107 2.43 -5.59 14.06
N THR A 108 3.32 -6.34 13.41
CA THR A 108 4.55 -5.77 12.86
C THR A 108 4.24 -4.77 11.76
N ASP A 109 3.31 -5.10 10.84
CA ASP A 109 2.90 -4.18 9.80
C ASP A 109 2.40 -2.87 10.39
N PHE A 110 1.58 -2.96 11.41
CA PHE A 110 1.02 -1.77 12.05
C PHE A 110 2.10 -0.96 12.78
N ASN A 111 2.97 -1.62 13.50
CA ASN A 111 4.01 -0.93 14.25
C ASN A 111 4.98 -0.19 13.34
N GLU A 112 5.21 -0.71 12.14
CA GLU A 112 6.14 -0.10 11.20
C GLU A 112 5.47 0.83 10.19
N ALA A 113 4.16 1.02 10.29
CA ALA A 113 3.44 1.94 9.42
C ALA A 113 3.44 3.33 10.05
N HIS A 114 4.06 4.30 9.37
CA HIS A 114 4.22 5.65 9.92
C HIS A 114 3.70 6.76 9.00
N TRP A 115 3.25 6.42 7.81
CA TRP A 115 2.82 7.42 6.83
C TRP A 115 1.31 7.61 6.90
N LEU A 116 0.89 8.53 7.76
CA LEU A 116 -0.54 8.85 7.90
C LEU A 116 -1.11 9.34 6.58
N GLY A 117 -2.29 8.87 6.25
CA GLY A 117 -2.95 9.24 4.99
C GLY A 117 -2.58 8.36 3.81
N CYS A 118 -1.63 7.44 4.00
CA CYS A 118 -1.24 6.51 2.95
C CYS A 118 -2.02 5.21 3.02
N SER A 119 -2.11 4.54 1.89
CA SER A 119 -2.71 3.22 1.78
C SER A 119 -1.62 2.15 1.91
N TYR A 120 -1.91 1.10 2.64
CA TYR A 120 -1.01 -0.03 2.82
C TYR A 120 -1.66 -1.25 2.21
N VAL A 121 -1.09 -1.71 1.09
CA VAL A 121 -1.67 -2.77 0.28
C VAL A 121 -0.94 -4.07 0.56
N ILE A 122 -1.69 -5.12 0.86
CA ILE A 122 -1.12 -6.42 1.20
C ILE A 122 -1.68 -7.46 0.23
N THR A 123 -0.79 -8.23 -0.40
CA THR A 123 -1.20 -9.33 -1.27
C THR A 123 -0.77 -10.65 -0.64
N SER A 124 -1.74 -11.54 -0.46
CA SER A 124 -1.46 -12.91 -0.06
C SER A 124 -0.93 -13.69 -1.26
N VAL A 125 0.20 -14.36 -1.08
CA VAL A 125 0.79 -15.18 -2.14
C VAL A 125 0.84 -16.61 -1.63
N GLU A 126 -0.04 -17.45 -2.15
CA GLU A 126 -0.19 -18.83 -1.68
C GLU A 126 0.51 -19.78 -2.64
N LYS A 127 1.57 -20.42 -2.15
CA LYS A 127 2.37 -21.37 -2.94
C LYS A 127 2.82 -20.75 -4.26
N GLY A 128 3.21 -19.47 -4.20
CA GLY A 128 3.74 -18.77 -5.36
C GLY A 128 2.70 -18.11 -6.25
N VAL A 129 1.42 -18.18 -5.90
CA VAL A 129 0.33 -17.58 -6.70
C VAL A 129 -0.36 -16.50 -5.91
N ALA A 130 -0.46 -15.29 -6.48
CA ALA A 130 -1.16 -14.18 -5.82
C ALA A 130 -2.64 -14.54 -5.69
N ALA A 131 -3.14 -14.42 -4.47
CA ALA A 131 -4.52 -14.75 -4.14
C ALA A 131 -5.31 -13.48 -3.87
N GLN A 132 -5.42 -13.08 -2.61
CA GLN A 132 -6.19 -11.92 -2.20
C GLN A 132 -5.31 -10.69 -2.07
N THR A 133 -5.85 -9.52 -2.41
CA THR A 133 -5.18 -8.24 -2.20
C THR A 133 -6.15 -7.31 -1.50
N ASN A 134 -5.71 -6.74 -0.38
CA ASN A 134 -6.52 -5.81 0.41
C ASN A 134 -5.72 -4.54 0.68
N SER A 135 -6.41 -3.45 0.96
CA SER A 135 -5.79 -2.19 1.27
C SER A 135 -6.30 -1.65 2.59
N PHE A 136 -5.39 -1.03 3.34
CA PHE A 136 -5.69 -0.48 4.67
C PHE A 136 -5.18 0.95 4.71
N PHE A 137 -6.05 1.87 5.09
CA PHE A 137 -5.72 3.29 5.16
C PHE A 137 -5.21 3.61 6.56
N LEU A 138 -4.04 4.24 6.65
CA LEU A 138 -3.50 4.61 7.95
C LEU A 138 -4.07 5.96 8.37
N ALA A 139 -5.03 5.92 9.28
CA ALA A 139 -5.72 7.10 9.78
C ALA A 139 -5.13 7.54 11.12
N GLY A 140 -5.45 8.74 11.53
CA GLY A 140 -5.02 9.29 12.79
C GLY A 140 -4.28 10.61 12.60
N THR A 141 -3.79 11.17 13.69
CA THR A 141 -3.04 12.43 13.68
C THR A 141 -1.59 12.24 14.14
N GLY A 142 -1.24 11.09 14.68
CA GLY A 142 0.10 10.80 15.15
C GLY A 142 0.22 9.35 15.59
N GLU A 143 1.37 9.01 16.18
CA GLU A 143 1.63 7.63 16.59
C GLU A 143 0.67 7.15 17.68
N ASP A 144 0.20 8.04 18.52
CA ASP A 144 -0.64 7.65 19.66
C ASP A 144 -2.05 7.29 19.26
N ASP A 145 -2.55 7.84 18.16
CA ASP A 145 -3.93 7.58 17.73
C ASP A 145 -4.02 6.97 16.35
N LYS A 146 -2.90 6.55 15.76
CA LYS A 146 -2.93 5.94 14.44
C LYS A 146 -3.70 4.63 14.49
N ARG A 147 -4.36 4.32 13.38
CA ARG A 147 -5.10 3.08 13.24
C ARG A 147 -5.24 2.74 11.76
N PHE A 148 -5.36 1.45 11.46
CA PHE A 148 -5.69 1.02 10.11
C PHE A 148 -7.21 0.96 9.96
N GLU A 149 -7.69 1.50 8.85
CA GLU A 149 -9.10 1.38 8.48
C GLU A 149 -9.17 0.66 7.15
N ASP A 150 -10.09 -0.27 7.03
CA ASP A 150 -10.30 -0.99 5.78
C ASP A 150 -10.71 0.00 4.70
N GLU A 151 -10.15 -0.15 3.52
CA GLU A 151 -10.57 0.68 2.40
C GLU A 151 -10.81 -0.19 1.18
N LYS A 152 -11.69 0.30 0.30
CA LYS A 152 -12.03 -0.40 -0.92
C LYS A 152 -10.93 -0.19 -1.96
N ILE A 153 -10.62 -1.23 -2.71
CA ILE A 153 -9.75 -1.12 -3.88
C ILE A 153 -10.65 -1.06 -5.12
N GLN A 154 -10.53 0.02 -5.88
CA GLN A 154 -11.21 0.14 -7.16
C GLN A 154 -10.19 -0.04 -8.26
N VAL A 155 -10.30 -1.15 -8.98
CA VAL A 155 -9.40 -1.44 -10.10
C VAL A 155 -10.06 -0.96 -11.38
N LEU A 156 -9.38 -0.08 -12.09
CA LEU A 156 -9.89 0.53 -13.30
C LEU A 156 -9.21 -0.06 -14.54
N PRO A 157 -9.98 -0.26 -15.63
CA PRO A 157 -9.37 -0.74 -16.86
C PRO A 157 -8.38 0.30 -17.41
N GLU A 158 -7.30 -0.21 -17.98
CA GLU A 158 -6.31 0.65 -18.60
C GLU A 158 -6.90 1.27 -19.85
N ARG A 159 -6.58 2.54 -20.08
CA ARG A 159 -7.04 3.22 -21.28
C ARG A 159 -6.12 2.92 -22.46
N CYS A 160 -6.70 2.67 -23.59
CA CYS A 160 -5.95 2.45 -24.83
C CYS A 160 -5.50 3.77 -25.43
#